data_fb3bab03e7329808b83008f74c0c71de
#
_entry.id   fb3bab03e7329808b83008f74c0c71de
#
_cell.length_a   1.000
_cell.length_b   1.000
_cell.length_c   1.000
_cell.angle_alpha   90.00
_cell.angle_beta   90.00
_cell.angle_gamma   90.00
#
_symmetry.space_group_name_H-M   'P 1'
#
loop_
_entity.id
_entity.type
_entity.pdbx_description
1 polymer ?
#
loop_
_entity_poly.entity_id
_entity_poly.type
_entity_poly.pdbx_seq_one_letter_code
_entity_poly.pdbx_strand_id
1 'polypeptide(L)'
;MAGINVPIGPAKVEYGEGADLVTFDITKGGIKFQATTNKQDITVDQYGDTPVKSIMKGRTCEVTVPFALHDLDKLSKVIPNSTLVTDGTTSTKKKLVVNSQSGYDMLGNAKKLVIKPTDPQSTANDWITIPIAGAIADPEYTFDSDNERIINITFVGYPDVDTGELYILGDETAAV
;
A
#
# COMPACT_ATOMS: atom_id res chain seq x y z
N MET A 1 -14.46 0.76 -34.82
CA MET A 1 -13.15 1.03 -34.21
C MET A 1 -13.31 0.79 -32.73
N ALA A 2 -12.53 -0.13 -32.16
CA ALA A 2 -12.46 -0.22 -30.71
C ALA A 2 -11.86 1.08 -30.20
N GLY A 3 -12.61 1.82 -29.38
CA GLY A 3 -12.12 3.07 -28.78
C GLY A 3 -10.90 2.81 -27.94
N ILE A 4 -9.93 3.71 -27.96
CA ILE A 4 -8.81 3.67 -27.01
C ILE A 4 -9.41 3.95 -25.63
N ASN A 5 -9.40 2.93 -24.75
CA ASN A 5 -9.79 3.10 -23.36
C ASN A 5 -8.54 3.43 -22.53
N VAL A 6 -8.45 4.68 -22.07
CA VAL A 6 -7.41 5.10 -21.13
C VAL A 6 -8.09 5.23 -19.77
N PRO A 7 -7.81 4.31 -18.83
CA PRO A 7 -8.43 4.38 -17.52
C PRO A 7 -7.97 5.63 -16.79
N ILE A 8 -8.92 6.39 -16.24
CA ILE A 8 -8.69 7.60 -15.46
C ILE A 8 -9.65 7.62 -14.28
N GLY A 9 -9.21 8.06 -13.13
CA GLY A 9 -10.07 8.22 -11.98
C GLY A 9 -9.38 7.92 -10.67
N PRO A 10 -10.07 8.19 -9.55
CA PRO A 10 -9.59 7.83 -8.22
C PRO A 10 -9.65 6.31 -8.02
N ALA A 11 -8.98 5.86 -6.96
CA ALA A 11 -9.05 4.50 -6.51
C ALA A 11 -9.32 4.46 -4.99
N LYS A 12 -9.79 3.33 -4.49
CA LYS A 12 -9.82 3.02 -3.06
C LYS A 12 -8.80 1.92 -2.76
N VAL A 13 -8.32 1.90 -1.53
CA VAL A 13 -7.44 0.84 -1.03
C VAL A 13 -8.18 0.07 0.05
N GLU A 14 -8.21 -1.22 -0.09
CA GLU A 14 -8.70 -2.17 0.90
C GLU A 14 -7.49 -2.86 1.54
N TYR A 15 -7.38 -2.81 2.87
CA TYR A 15 -6.28 -3.39 3.64
C TYR A 15 -6.81 -4.32 4.71
N GLY A 16 -6.34 -5.55 4.72
CA GLY A 16 -6.82 -6.63 5.57
C GLY A 16 -7.95 -7.44 4.92
N GLU A 17 -8.50 -8.37 5.68
CA GLU A 17 -9.60 -9.25 5.26
C GLU A 17 -10.62 -9.45 6.38
N GLY A 18 -11.85 -9.82 6.02
CA GLY A 18 -12.91 -10.15 6.97
C GLY A 18 -13.22 -9.01 7.96
N ALA A 19 -13.14 -9.31 9.25
CA ALA A 19 -13.41 -8.33 10.33
C ALA A 19 -12.32 -7.25 10.48
N ASP A 20 -11.12 -7.51 9.94
CA ASP A 20 -9.99 -6.59 9.98
C ASP A 20 -9.87 -5.72 8.73
N LEU A 21 -10.80 -5.86 7.79
CA LEU A 21 -10.80 -5.08 6.55
C LEU A 21 -10.97 -3.59 6.84
N VAL A 22 -10.07 -2.79 6.34
CA VAL A 22 -10.13 -1.32 6.38
C VAL A 22 -10.10 -0.79 4.96
N THR A 23 -11.01 0.13 4.66
CA THR A 23 -11.09 0.79 3.34
C THR A 23 -10.66 2.26 3.47
N PHE A 24 -9.69 2.65 2.64
CA PHE A 24 -9.24 4.02 2.46
C PHE A 24 -9.81 4.53 1.14
N ASP A 25 -10.93 5.22 1.23
CA ASP A 25 -11.74 5.70 0.10
C ASP A 25 -11.69 7.22 -0.08
N ILE A 26 -11.34 7.97 0.98
CA ILE A 26 -11.22 9.43 0.96
C ILE A 26 -9.73 9.80 0.94
N THR A 27 -9.24 10.10 -0.25
CA THR A 27 -7.83 10.44 -0.49
C THR A 27 -7.73 11.78 -1.23
N LYS A 28 -6.63 12.50 -1.04
CA LYS A 28 -6.31 13.72 -1.79
C LYS A 28 -4.87 13.66 -2.32
N GLY A 29 -4.71 13.81 -3.63
CA GLY A 29 -3.41 13.75 -4.32
C GLY A 29 -3.18 12.45 -5.09
N GLY A 30 -4.11 11.49 -5.00
CA GLY A 30 -4.04 10.22 -5.72
C GLY A 30 -3.23 9.13 -5.01
N ILE A 31 -3.64 7.89 -5.19
CA ILE A 31 -2.94 6.70 -4.71
C ILE A 31 -1.83 6.38 -5.72
N LYS A 32 -0.62 6.15 -5.21
CA LYS A 32 0.54 5.81 -6.03
C LYS A 32 1.01 4.39 -5.72
N PHE A 33 1.00 3.53 -6.73
CA PHE A 33 1.70 2.24 -6.71
C PHE A 33 3.03 2.37 -7.44
N GLN A 34 4.10 1.88 -6.86
CA GLN A 34 5.43 1.88 -7.45
C GLN A 34 6.10 0.52 -7.25
N ALA A 35 6.52 -0.09 -8.35
CA ALA A 35 7.36 -1.29 -8.32
C ALA A 35 8.73 -0.96 -8.90
N THR A 36 9.80 -1.44 -8.26
CA THR A 36 11.17 -1.22 -8.68
C THR A 36 11.89 -2.54 -8.83
N THR A 37 12.49 -2.76 -9.99
CA THR A 37 13.32 -3.95 -10.26
C THR A 37 14.78 -3.57 -10.19
N ASN A 38 15.52 -4.22 -9.29
CA ASN A 38 16.97 -4.07 -9.17
C ASN A 38 17.65 -5.09 -10.08
N LYS A 39 18.58 -4.63 -10.90
CA LYS A 39 19.37 -5.45 -11.80
C LYS A 39 20.87 -5.24 -11.60
N GLN A 40 21.64 -6.23 -11.98
CA GLN A 40 23.09 -6.13 -12.12
C GLN A 40 23.45 -6.37 -13.57
N ASP A 41 24.16 -5.43 -14.16
CA ASP A 41 24.74 -5.57 -15.49
C ASP A 41 26.11 -6.20 -15.38
N ILE A 42 26.41 -7.12 -16.30
CA ILE A 42 27.69 -7.81 -16.41
C ILE A 42 28.36 -7.28 -17.68
N THR A 43 29.55 -6.72 -17.54
CA THR A 43 30.37 -6.21 -18.63
C THR A 43 31.61 -7.11 -18.80
N VAL A 44 32.23 -7.07 -19.98
CA VAL A 44 33.49 -7.73 -20.28
C VAL A 44 34.41 -6.75 -21.00
N ASP A 45 35.72 -6.89 -20.82
CA ASP A 45 36.73 -5.94 -21.32
C ASP A 45 36.64 -5.70 -22.83
N GLN A 46 36.24 -6.72 -23.60
CA GLN A 46 36.13 -6.65 -25.06
C GLN A 46 35.02 -5.71 -25.53
N TYR A 47 34.03 -5.43 -24.70
CA TYR A 47 32.90 -4.54 -25.02
C TYR A 47 32.85 -3.28 -24.13
N GLY A 48 33.88 -3.06 -23.30
CA GLY A 48 33.96 -1.91 -22.39
C GLY A 48 32.77 -1.85 -21.44
N ASP A 49 32.14 -0.68 -21.31
CA ASP A 49 31.00 -0.45 -20.40
C ASP A 49 29.67 -0.97 -20.95
N THR A 50 29.67 -1.60 -22.14
CA THR A 50 28.44 -2.16 -22.71
C THR A 50 28.07 -3.46 -22.01
N PRO A 51 26.89 -3.56 -21.39
CA PRO A 51 26.46 -4.78 -20.75
C PRO A 51 26.25 -5.92 -21.75
N VAL A 52 26.90 -7.06 -21.52
CA VAL A 52 26.67 -8.29 -22.28
C VAL A 52 25.57 -9.17 -21.71
N LYS A 53 25.21 -8.93 -20.44
CA LYS A 53 24.14 -9.65 -19.72
C LYS A 53 23.64 -8.81 -18.57
N SER A 54 22.34 -8.89 -18.27
CA SER A 54 21.74 -8.32 -17.06
C SER A 54 21.04 -9.41 -16.25
N ILE A 55 21.21 -9.40 -14.94
CA ILE A 55 20.60 -10.33 -13.99
C ILE A 55 19.73 -9.53 -13.03
N MET A 56 18.49 -9.94 -12.83
CA MET A 56 17.61 -9.37 -11.81
C MET A 56 18.11 -9.78 -10.42
N LYS A 57 18.32 -8.80 -9.52
CA LYS A 57 18.73 -9.01 -8.13
C LYS A 57 17.58 -9.07 -7.14
N GLY A 58 16.44 -8.53 -7.53
CA GLY A 58 15.25 -8.47 -6.70
C GLY A 58 14.27 -7.42 -7.19
N ARG A 59 13.11 -7.40 -6.56
CA ARG A 59 12.04 -6.44 -6.84
C ARG A 59 11.44 -5.97 -5.53
N THR A 60 11.05 -4.70 -5.47
CA THR A 60 10.33 -4.11 -4.36
C THR A 60 9.06 -3.47 -4.86
N CYS A 61 8.03 -3.39 -4.04
CA CYS A 61 6.84 -2.62 -4.35
C CYS A 61 6.39 -1.81 -3.13
N GLU A 62 5.80 -0.66 -3.42
CA GLU A 62 5.34 0.30 -2.43
C GLU A 62 4.06 0.97 -2.92
N VAL A 63 3.14 1.22 -1.98
CA VAL A 63 1.90 1.96 -2.24
C VAL A 63 1.84 3.13 -1.29
N THR A 64 1.67 4.33 -1.81
CA THR A 64 1.43 5.55 -1.02
C THR A 64 -0.03 5.95 -1.13
N VAL A 65 -0.69 6.09 0.01
CA VAL A 65 -2.10 6.48 0.13
C VAL A 65 -2.21 7.76 0.95
N PRO A 66 -2.48 8.91 0.31
CA PRO A 66 -2.72 10.17 1.01
C PRO A 66 -4.14 10.20 1.58
N PHE A 67 -4.29 9.75 2.83
CA PHE A 67 -5.57 9.62 3.51
C PHE A 67 -6.00 10.96 4.12
N ALA A 68 -7.18 11.45 3.73
CA ALA A 68 -7.67 12.78 4.07
C ALA A 68 -8.68 12.81 5.23
N LEU A 69 -8.96 11.69 5.87
CA LEU A 69 -9.82 11.61 7.05
C LEU A 69 -9.01 11.35 8.31
N HIS A 70 -9.42 12.03 9.40
CA HIS A 70 -8.89 11.75 10.73
C HIS A 70 -9.80 10.71 11.43
N ASP A 71 -9.57 9.45 11.15
CA ASP A 71 -10.30 8.31 11.71
C ASP A 71 -9.35 7.43 12.53
N LEU A 72 -9.49 7.48 13.86
CA LEU A 72 -8.61 6.75 14.78
C LEU A 72 -8.75 5.23 14.66
N ASP A 73 -9.91 4.73 14.29
CA ASP A 73 -10.14 3.29 14.11
C ASP A 73 -9.35 2.80 12.88
N LYS A 74 -9.40 3.52 11.76
CA LYS A 74 -8.62 3.21 10.56
C LYS A 74 -7.12 3.40 10.79
N LEU A 75 -6.73 4.48 11.47
CA LEU A 75 -5.33 4.78 11.75
C LEU A 75 -4.68 3.75 12.67
N SER A 76 -5.42 3.18 13.62
CA SER A 76 -4.92 2.12 14.50
C SER A 76 -4.49 0.86 13.78
N LYS A 77 -4.96 0.65 12.55
CA LYS A 77 -4.63 -0.52 11.73
C LYS A 77 -3.39 -0.33 10.87
N VAL A 78 -2.93 0.92 10.69
CA VAL A 78 -1.82 1.26 9.80
C VAL A 78 -0.64 1.94 10.51
N ILE A 79 -0.85 2.47 11.72
CA ILE A 79 0.26 2.98 12.54
C ILE A 79 0.87 1.81 13.30
N PRO A 80 2.15 1.46 13.04
CA PRO A 80 2.80 0.35 13.71
C PRO A 80 2.88 0.55 15.22
N ASN A 81 2.80 -0.54 15.97
CA ASN A 81 2.93 -0.54 17.44
C ASN A 81 1.99 0.45 18.14
N SER A 82 0.76 0.56 17.65
CA SER A 82 -0.26 1.43 18.22
C SER A 82 -1.40 0.63 18.87
N THR A 83 -2.05 1.23 19.84
CA THR A 83 -3.20 0.65 20.56
C THR A 83 -4.33 1.67 20.63
N LEU A 84 -5.49 1.29 20.08
CA LEU A 84 -6.71 2.09 20.19
C LEU A 84 -7.37 1.82 21.55
N VAL A 85 -7.61 2.86 22.31
CA VAL A 85 -8.33 2.79 23.59
C VAL A 85 -9.65 3.54 23.44
N THR A 86 -10.76 2.85 23.72
CA THR A 86 -12.10 3.43 23.76
C THR A 86 -12.55 3.47 25.21
N ASP A 87 -13.12 4.60 25.65
CA ASP A 87 -13.62 4.76 27.01
C ASP A 87 -14.81 3.83 27.27
N GLY A 88 -14.77 3.10 28.38
CA GLY A 88 -15.81 2.12 28.73
C GLY A 88 -17.16 2.73 29.11
N THR A 89 -17.18 4.00 29.52
CA THR A 89 -18.41 4.71 29.92
C THR A 89 -18.94 5.59 28.78
N THR A 90 -18.03 6.18 28.00
CA THR A 90 -18.36 7.08 26.90
C THR A 90 -17.67 6.62 25.63
N SER A 91 -18.33 5.78 24.83
CA SER A 91 -17.77 5.15 23.63
C SER A 91 -17.29 6.14 22.53
N THR A 92 -17.71 7.41 22.61
CA THR A 92 -17.24 8.47 21.72
C THR A 92 -15.85 8.99 22.06
N LYS A 93 -15.35 8.72 23.31
CA LYS A 93 -14.00 9.11 23.71
C LYS A 93 -13.02 8.03 23.30
N LYS A 94 -12.16 8.34 22.34
CA LYS A 94 -11.12 7.44 21.82
C LYS A 94 -9.76 8.11 21.87
N LYS A 95 -8.72 7.32 22.11
CA LYS A 95 -7.33 7.73 21.93
C LYS A 95 -6.54 6.62 21.27
N LEU A 96 -5.59 7.00 20.44
CA LEU A 96 -4.60 6.10 19.86
C LEU A 96 -3.28 6.32 20.58
N VAL A 97 -2.77 5.28 21.23
CA VAL A 97 -1.47 5.29 21.91
C VAL A 97 -0.46 4.65 20.97
N VAL A 98 0.58 5.39 20.64
CA VAL A 98 1.68 4.91 19.79
C VAL A 98 2.90 4.68 20.67
N ASN A 99 3.44 3.46 20.62
CA ASN A 99 4.58 3.06 21.42
C ASN A 99 5.87 3.15 20.59
N SER A 100 6.97 3.56 21.24
CA SER A 100 8.28 3.74 20.62
C SER A 100 9.21 2.54 20.77
N GLN A 101 8.73 1.40 21.30
CA GLN A 101 9.57 0.23 21.51
C GLN A 101 10.04 -0.36 20.18
N SER A 102 11.34 -0.63 20.10
CA SER A 102 11.93 -1.36 18.97
C SER A 102 11.53 -2.85 18.97
N GLY A 103 11.62 -3.49 17.82
CA GLY A 103 11.34 -4.93 17.69
C GLY A 103 9.89 -5.26 17.29
N TYR A 104 9.08 -4.26 16.89
CA TYR A 104 7.78 -4.53 16.30
C TYR A 104 7.96 -5.26 14.95
N ASP A 105 7.34 -6.42 14.84
CA ASP A 105 7.42 -7.23 13.62
C ASP A 105 6.44 -6.71 12.56
N MET A 106 6.97 -6.02 11.58
CA MET A 106 6.19 -5.46 10.47
C MET A 106 5.64 -6.55 9.56
N LEU A 107 6.40 -7.63 9.35
CA LEU A 107 5.98 -8.76 8.52
C LEU A 107 4.89 -9.57 9.22
N GLY A 108 5.04 -9.87 10.50
CA GLY A 108 4.05 -10.61 11.28
C GLY A 108 2.70 -9.88 11.40
N ASN A 109 2.68 -8.56 11.19
CA ASN A 109 1.48 -7.73 11.17
C ASN A 109 1.06 -7.29 9.76
N ALA A 110 1.74 -7.78 8.73
CA ALA A 110 1.39 -7.50 7.35
C ALA A 110 0.06 -8.14 6.97
N LYS A 111 -0.69 -7.49 6.09
CA LYS A 111 -1.99 -7.95 5.62
C LYS A 111 -2.09 -7.78 4.11
N LYS A 112 -3.07 -8.43 3.52
CA LYS A 112 -3.39 -8.24 2.11
C LYS A 112 -3.85 -6.81 1.84
N LEU A 113 -3.38 -6.26 0.73
CA LEU A 113 -3.77 -4.94 0.24
C LEU A 113 -4.28 -5.06 -1.19
N VAL A 114 -5.41 -4.42 -1.48
CA VAL A 114 -5.99 -4.37 -2.83
C VAL A 114 -6.30 -2.93 -3.19
N ILE A 115 -5.77 -2.49 -4.33
CA ILE A 115 -6.10 -1.19 -4.93
C ILE A 115 -7.18 -1.43 -5.97
N LYS A 116 -8.32 -0.76 -5.80
CA LYS A 116 -9.47 -0.89 -6.69
C LYS A 116 -9.81 0.47 -7.29
N PRO A 117 -9.62 0.67 -8.60
CA PRO A 117 -10.11 1.87 -9.28
C PRO A 117 -11.62 2.01 -9.09
N THR A 118 -12.10 3.24 -8.96
CA THR A 118 -13.54 3.54 -8.78
C THR A 118 -14.23 3.93 -10.09
N ASP A 119 -13.53 3.84 -11.21
CA ASP A 119 -14.11 4.02 -12.54
C ASP A 119 -15.24 2.99 -12.75
N PRO A 120 -16.44 3.41 -13.19
CA PRO A 120 -17.55 2.49 -13.50
C PRO A 120 -17.24 1.43 -14.56
N GLN A 121 -16.23 1.63 -15.40
CA GLN A 121 -15.78 0.67 -16.40
C GLN A 121 -14.65 -0.26 -15.89
N SER A 122 -14.15 -0.03 -14.68
CA SER A 122 -13.11 -0.87 -14.09
C SER A 122 -13.66 -2.24 -13.69
N THR A 123 -12.86 -3.24 -13.95
CA THR A 123 -13.12 -4.65 -13.61
C THR A 123 -12.03 -5.16 -12.65
N ALA A 124 -12.16 -6.40 -12.19
CA ALA A 124 -11.10 -7.01 -11.38
C ALA A 124 -9.75 -7.11 -12.10
N ASN A 125 -9.76 -7.08 -13.44
CA ASN A 125 -8.52 -7.04 -14.23
C ASN A 125 -7.69 -5.76 -14.06
N ASP A 126 -8.30 -4.70 -13.52
CA ASP A 126 -7.63 -3.41 -13.28
C ASP A 126 -7.14 -3.28 -11.82
N TRP A 127 -7.34 -4.31 -11.00
CA TRP A 127 -6.94 -4.28 -9.60
C TRP A 127 -5.44 -4.56 -9.45
N ILE A 128 -4.89 -4.04 -8.35
CA ILE A 128 -3.53 -4.34 -7.92
C ILE A 128 -3.61 -4.95 -6.53
N THR A 129 -3.15 -6.19 -6.39
CA THR A 129 -3.16 -6.90 -5.12
C THR A 129 -1.72 -7.11 -4.64
N ILE A 130 -1.47 -6.80 -3.37
CA ILE A 130 -0.24 -7.16 -2.68
C ILE A 130 -0.64 -8.15 -1.57
N PRO A 131 -0.26 -9.43 -1.68
CA PRO A 131 -0.68 -10.47 -0.73
C PRO A 131 -0.21 -10.19 0.70
N ILE A 132 0.99 -9.66 0.85
CA ILE A 132 1.62 -9.38 2.14
C ILE A 132 2.15 -7.95 2.14
N ALA A 133 1.40 -7.01 2.70
CA ALA A 133 1.74 -5.60 2.77
C ALA A 133 1.88 -5.14 4.23
N GLY A 134 3.04 -4.60 4.58
CA GLY A 134 3.24 -3.93 5.87
C GLY A 134 2.88 -2.46 5.77
N ALA A 135 2.10 -1.94 6.72
CA ALA A 135 1.69 -0.55 6.76
C ALA A 135 2.61 0.30 7.63
N ILE A 136 2.92 1.50 7.17
CA ILE A 136 3.62 2.55 7.91
C ILE A 136 2.85 3.85 7.71
N ALA A 137 2.39 4.46 8.80
CA ALA A 137 1.75 5.75 8.74
C ALA A 137 2.42 6.67 9.78
N ASP A 138 3.16 7.63 9.29
CA ASP A 138 3.79 8.66 10.12
C ASP A 138 2.98 9.96 9.96
N PRO A 139 2.16 10.32 10.97
CA PRO A 139 1.30 11.48 10.84
C PRO A 139 2.11 12.77 10.86
N GLU A 140 1.97 13.56 9.81
CA GLU A 140 2.47 14.91 9.70
C GLU A 140 1.29 15.85 9.42
N TYR A 141 0.95 16.70 10.38
CA TYR A 141 -0.21 17.60 10.26
C TYR A 141 0.23 19.06 10.23
N THR A 142 -0.24 19.79 9.24
CA THR A 142 -0.25 21.25 9.24
C THR A 142 -1.62 21.74 9.71
N PHE A 143 -1.65 22.63 10.67
CA PHE A 143 -2.88 23.23 11.22
C PHE A 143 -2.99 24.66 10.72
N ASP A 144 -3.62 24.84 9.58
CA ASP A 144 -3.92 26.15 9.01
C ASP A 144 -5.39 26.21 8.53
N SER A 145 -5.81 27.37 7.99
CA SER A 145 -7.19 27.56 7.52
C SER A 145 -7.40 27.07 6.09
N ASP A 146 -6.34 26.80 5.32
CA ASP A 146 -6.41 26.66 3.87
C ASP A 146 -6.08 25.24 3.39
N ASN A 147 -5.49 24.40 4.27
CA ASN A 147 -5.07 23.06 3.92
C ASN A 147 -5.73 21.97 4.78
N GLU A 148 -6.09 20.88 4.16
CA GLU A 148 -6.59 19.69 4.85
C GLU A 148 -5.44 18.95 5.52
N ARG A 149 -5.76 18.29 6.62
CA ARG A 149 -4.83 17.37 7.30
C ARG A 149 -4.81 16.05 6.57
N ILE A 150 -3.69 15.73 5.92
CA ILE A 150 -3.52 14.50 5.15
C ILE A 150 -2.47 13.65 5.85
N ILE A 151 -2.76 12.36 6.01
CA ILE A 151 -1.79 11.36 6.48
C ILE A 151 -1.34 10.56 5.27
N ASN A 152 -0.05 10.56 4.99
CA ASN A 152 0.53 9.68 4.00
C ASN A 152 0.77 8.31 4.63
N ILE A 153 0.02 7.32 4.16
CA ILE A 153 0.18 5.93 4.56
C ILE A 153 1.01 5.24 3.49
N THR A 154 2.11 4.64 3.89
CA THR A 154 2.98 3.87 3.01
C THR A 154 2.81 2.39 3.30
N PHE A 155 2.54 1.60 2.28
CA PHE A 155 2.49 0.15 2.35
C PHE A 155 3.65 -0.43 1.58
N VAL A 156 4.43 -1.28 2.24
CA VAL A 156 5.58 -1.97 1.65
C VAL A 156 5.20 -3.43 1.43
N GLY A 157 5.35 -3.92 0.19
CA GLY A 157 5.09 -5.31 -0.12
C GLY A 157 6.26 -6.22 0.27
N TYR A 158 5.93 -7.33 0.90
CA TYR A 158 6.84 -8.44 1.18
C TYR A 158 6.55 -9.62 0.27
N PRO A 159 7.57 -10.34 -0.20
CA PRO A 159 7.35 -11.54 -0.99
C PRO A 159 6.73 -12.65 -0.14
N ASP A 160 5.78 -13.36 -0.70
CA ASP A 160 5.34 -14.63 -0.15
C ASP A 160 6.49 -15.65 -0.34
N VAL A 161 6.96 -16.23 0.76
CA VAL A 161 8.13 -17.14 0.72
C VAL A 161 7.81 -18.50 0.10
N ASP A 162 6.53 -18.88 0.06
CA ASP A 162 6.09 -20.17 -0.47
C ASP A 162 5.85 -20.09 -1.98
N THR A 163 5.24 -19.01 -2.47
CA THR A 163 4.91 -18.82 -3.89
C THR A 163 5.92 -17.92 -4.63
N GLY A 164 6.65 -17.06 -3.90
CA GLY A 164 7.52 -16.04 -4.48
C GLY A 164 6.78 -14.80 -5.00
N GLU A 165 5.46 -14.74 -4.81
CA GLU A 165 4.63 -13.64 -5.27
C GLU A 165 4.88 -12.38 -4.45
N LEU A 166 5.04 -11.24 -5.13
CA LEU A 166 5.21 -9.94 -4.50
C LEU A 166 3.98 -9.06 -4.69
N TYR A 167 3.45 -9.02 -5.90
CA TYR A 167 2.20 -8.34 -6.24
C TYR A 167 1.57 -8.96 -7.49
N ILE A 168 0.27 -8.80 -7.62
CA ILE A 168 -0.56 -9.30 -8.72
C ILE A 168 -1.20 -8.11 -9.41
N LEU A 169 -1.10 -8.05 -10.72
CA LEU A 169 -1.82 -7.09 -11.56
C LEU A 169 -2.95 -7.83 -12.25
N GLY A 170 -4.19 -7.46 -11.94
CA GLY A 170 -5.38 -8.09 -12.51
C GLY A 170 -6.18 -8.90 -11.50
N ASP A 171 -7.06 -9.76 -12.02
CA ASP A 171 -7.92 -10.63 -11.22
C ASP A 171 -7.11 -11.78 -10.62
N GLU A 172 -6.95 -11.79 -9.30
CA GLU A 172 -6.25 -12.87 -8.58
C GLU A 172 -6.94 -14.24 -8.67
N THR A 173 -8.22 -14.28 -9.06
CA THR A 173 -8.98 -15.52 -9.20
C THR A 173 -8.82 -16.16 -10.58
N ALA A 174 -8.09 -15.53 -11.50
CA ALA A 174 -7.83 -16.08 -12.82
C ALA A 174 -7.02 -17.37 -12.69
N ALA A 175 -7.62 -18.49 -13.09
CA ALA A 175 -6.98 -19.80 -13.08
C ALA A 175 -6.27 -20.09 -14.42
N VAL A 176 -5.18 -20.84 -14.36
CA VAL A 176 -4.45 -21.37 -15.53
C VAL A 176 -5.13 -22.63 -16.04
#